data_cb5eceec9083f80e36cc70c351fb10da
#
_entry.id   cb5eceec9083f80e36cc70c351fb10da
#
_cell.length_a   1.000
_cell.length_b   1.000
_cell.length_c   1.000
_cell.angle_alpha   90.00
_cell.angle_beta   90.00
_cell.angle_gamma   90.00
#
_symmetry.space_group_name_H-M   'P 1'
#
loop_
_entity.id
_entity.type
_entity.pdbx_description
1 polymer ?
#
loop_
_entity_poly.entity_id
_entity_poly.type
_entity_poly.pdbx_seq_one_letter_code
_entity_poly.pdbx_strand_id
1 'polypeptide(L)'
;MSTNAVTSLRQRMIEDMNARKLGAHSQRSHISSCKRFAAFLKRSPDSATPDDVRRFQLHLAESGISICNRNRIMTGVKFLFRVTLRRLELAAEIYHLREPQKIPQVMSPDETRRVLAVATSLKARVALSLCYGCGLRAGEVVRLKVKHIDSAQNIIRIEQSKGRKDRNVMLSPETLDLLRQWWKVRRGFDAHTTPVQERWLFPGRKPGQPMTTRQLNRLFHEAADGAGIRKKVCLHTLRHSFATHLLERGADIRIIQAILGHDKLETTARYTRVATDMIANIKSPLDLLSEPRRKPRKKPGKSPGEDNKDPPPA
;
A
#
# COMPACT_ATOMS: atom_id res chain seq x y z
N MET A 1 -6.92 -22.31 -32.36
CA MET A 1 -6.08 -22.11 -31.14
C MET A 1 -4.76 -21.47 -31.57
N SER A 2 -4.65 -20.15 -31.49
CA SER A 2 -3.40 -19.44 -31.86
C SER A 2 -2.37 -19.68 -30.79
N THR A 3 -1.41 -20.54 -31.06
CA THR A 3 -0.17 -20.65 -30.30
C THR A 3 0.49 -19.28 -30.31
N ASN A 4 0.55 -18.62 -29.13
CA ASN A 4 1.31 -17.40 -28.91
C ASN A 4 2.82 -17.73 -29.05
N ALA A 5 3.30 -17.93 -30.26
CA ALA A 5 4.73 -18.07 -30.52
C ALA A 5 5.43 -16.83 -29.98
N VAL A 6 6.37 -17.05 -29.07
CA VAL A 6 7.16 -15.98 -28.49
C VAL A 6 8.12 -15.51 -29.58
N THR A 7 7.96 -14.29 -30.09
CA THR A 7 8.88 -13.72 -31.06
C THR A 7 10.28 -13.57 -30.46
N SER A 8 11.32 -13.65 -31.29
CA SER A 8 12.72 -13.49 -30.85
C SER A 8 12.93 -12.17 -30.07
N LEU A 9 12.32 -11.08 -30.52
CA LEU A 9 12.35 -9.79 -29.83
C LEU A 9 11.70 -9.84 -28.43
N ARG A 10 10.55 -10.53 -28.30
CA ARG A 10 9.89 -10.69 -27.01
C ARG A 10 10.73 -11.53 -26.08
N GLN A 11 11.34 -12.60 -26.55
CA GLN A 11 12.21 -13.46 -25.76
C GLN A 11 13.42 -12.69 -25.23
N ARG A 12 14.10 -11.95 -26.11
CA ARG A 12 15.24 -11.10 -25.73
C ARG A 12 14.84 -10.06 -24.65
N MET A 13 13.68 -9.43 -24.81
CA MET A 13 13.16 -8.49 -23.81
C MET A 13 12.90 -9.17 -22.46
N ILE A 14 12.41 -10.41 -22.43
CA ILE A 14 12.22 -11.20 -21.20
C ILE A 14 13.57 -11.47 -20.53
N GLU A 15 14.57 -11.89 -21.29
CA GLU A 15 15.94 -12.12 -20.81
C GLU A 15 16.55 -10.85 -20.20
N ASP A 16 16.43 -9.72 -20.88
CA ASP A 16 16.87 -8.41 -20.38
C ASP A 16 16.19 -8.01 -19.06
N MET A 17 14.89 -8.31 -18.93
CA MET A 17 14.14 -8.05 -17.71
C MET A 17 14.55 -9.00 -16.57
N ASN A 18 14.83 -10.26 -16.89
CA ASN A 18 15.31 -11.25 -15.93
C ASN A 18 16.69 -10.88 -15.40
N ALA A 19 17.63 -10.51 -16.28
CA ALA A 19 18.96 -10.04 -15.90
C ALA A 19 18.91 -8.86 -14.92
N ARG A 20 17.91 -7.99 -15.04
CA ARG A 20 17.66 -6.86 -14.15
C ARG A 20 16.75 -7.19 -12.96
N LYS A 21 16.41 -8.47 -12.76
CA LYS A 21 15.57 -8.98 -11.67
C LYS A 21 14.22 -8.25 -11.56
N LEU A 22 13.62 -7.85 -12.71
CA LEU A 22 12.28 -7.26 -12.71
C LEU A 22 11.25 -8.30 -12.28
N GLY A 23 10.34 -7.92 -11.36
CA GLY A 23 9.27 -8.81 -10.92
C GLY A 23 8.27 -9.14 -12.05
N ALA A 24 7.64 -10.30 -11.98
CA ALA A 24 6.72 -10.82 -13.00
C ALA A 24 5.59 -9.84 -13.39
N HIS A 25 5.12 -9.02 -12.45
CA HIS A 25 4.10 -7.99 -12.74
C HIS A 25 4.66 -6.91 -13.68
N SER A 26 5.85 -6.39 -13.40
CA SER A 26 6.52 -5.37 -14.24
C SER A 26 6.82 -5.93 -15.62
N GLN A 27 7.29 -7.17 -15.71
CA GLN A 27 7.54 -7.84 -16.98
C GLN A 27 6.25 -7.93 -17.82
N ARG A 28 5.15 -8.42 -17.23
CA ARG A 28 3.85 -8.47 -17.92
C ARG A 28 3.39 -7.09 -18.38
N SER A 29 3.57 -6.06 -17.54
CA SER A 29 3.21 -4.69 -17.88
C SER A 29 4.00 -4.17 -19.08
N HIS A 30 5.33 -4.36 -19.09
CA HIS A 30 6.19 -3.92 -20.20
C HIS A 30 5.87 -4.65 -21.50
N ILE A 31 5.71 -5.98 -21.45
CA ILE A 31 5.31 -6.76 -22.63
C ILE A 31 3.95 -6.31 -23.17
N SER A 32 2.96 -6.08 -22.28
CA SER A 32 1.65 -5.57 -22.70
C SER A 32 1.74 -4.20 -23.37
N SER A 33 2.63 -3.31 -22.89
CA SER A 33 2.88 -2.01 -23.47
C SER A 33 3.47 -2.13 -24.88
N CYS A 34 4.46 -3.00 -25.05
CA CYS A 34 5.08 -3.24 -26.37
C CYS A 34 4.12 -3.91 -27.37
N LYS A 35 3.26 -4.84 -26.89
CA LYS A 35 2.20 -5.41 -27.74
C LYS A 35 1.23 -4.32 -28.24
N ARG A 36 0.86 -3.38 -27.37
CA ARG A 36 0.00 -2.25 -27.76
C ARG A 36 0.66 -1.34 -28.77
N PHE A 37 1.95 -1.07 -28.62
CA PHE A 37 2.73 -0.30 -29.57
C PHE A 37 2.84 -1.02 -30.92
N ALA A 38 3.16 -2.30 -30.94
CA ALA A 38 3.20 -3.11 -32.15
C ALA A 38 1.85 -3.16 -32.90
N ALA A 39 0.74 -3.28 -32.13
CA ALA A 39 -0.60 -3.24 -32.71
C ALA A 39 -0.93 -1.88 -33.36
N PHE A 40 -0.46 -0.78 -32.78
CA PHE A 40 -0.59 0.56 -33.37
C PHE A 40 0.22 0.69 -34.65
N LEU A 41 1.46 0.21 -34.66
CA LEU A 41 2.34 0.25 -35.84
C LEU A 41 1.90 -0.70 -36.96
N LYS A 42 1.14 -1.76 -36.64
CA LYS A 42 0.85 -2.89 -37.53
C LYS A 42 2.11 -3.59 -38.08
N ARG A 43 3.24 -3.41 -37.41
CA ARG A 43 4.54 -4.03 -37.74
C ARG A 43 5.38 -4.20 -36.48
N SER A 44 6.55 -4.83 -36.62
CA SER A 44 7.45 -5.05 -35.48
C SER A 44 8.01 -3.72 -34.92
N PRO A 45 8.06 -3.56 -33.58
CA PRO A 45 8.58 -2.34 -32.95
C PRO A 45 10.06 -2.01 -33.22
N ASP A 46 10.86 -2.99 -33.66
CA ASP A 46 12.28 -2.79 -34.01
C ASP A 46 12.46 -1.88 -35.24
N SER A 47 11.47 -1.87 -36.13
CA SER A 47 11.44 -1.01 -37.31
C SER A 47 10.85 0.40 -37.08
N ALA A 48 10.56 0.76 -35.81
CA ALA A 48 9.95 2.05 -35.50
C ALA A 48 10.88 3.25 -35.79
N THR A 49 10.26 4.36 -36.17
CA THR A 49 10.90 5.65 -36.38
C THR A 49 10.58 6.64 -35.25
N PRO A 50 11.30 7.76 -35.09
CA PRO A 50 10.94 8.82 -34.16
C PRO A 50 9.51 9.33 -34.34
N ASP A 51 9.06 9.47 -35.59
CA ASP A 51 7.69 9.90 -35.89
C ASP A 51 6.64 8.88 -35.45
N ASP A 52 6.92 7.59 -35.53
CA ASP A 52 6.05 6.55 -34.99
C ASP A 52 5.87 6.67 -33.47
N VAL A 53 6.94 6.95 -32.73
CA VAL A 53 6.90 7.19 -31.29
C VAL A 53 6.05 8.42 -30.97
N ARG A 54 6.26 9.50 -31.70
CA ARG A 54 5.49 10.74 -31.58
C ARG A 54 4.00 10.51 -31.84
N ARG A 55 3.64 9.85 -32.95
CA ARG A 55 2.25 9.52 -33.32
C ARG A 55 1.58 8.61 -32.29
N PHE A 56 2.31 7.63 -31.74
CA PHE A 56 1.79 6.77 -30.70
C PHE A 56 1.50 7.53 -29.40
N GLN A 57 2.37 8.47 -29.00
CA GLN A 57 2.13 9.31 -27.83
C GLN A 57 0.88 10.19 -28.00
N LEU A 58 0.67 10.75 -29.19
CA LEU A 58 -0.52 11.52 -29.54
C LEU A 58 -1.77 10.64 -29.50
N HIS A 59 -1.74 9.49 -30.16
CA HIS A 59 -2.82 8.51 -30.14
C HIS A 59 -3.23 8.10 -28.72
N LEU A 60 -2.27 7.90 -27.82
CA LEU A 60 -2.58 7.59 -26.41
C LEU A 60 -3.24 8.77 -25.68
N ALA A 61 -2.89 10.00 -26.01
CA ALA A 61 -3.51 11.19 -25.44
C ALA A 61 -4.97 11.34 -25.92
N GLU A 62 -5.21 11.19 -27.23
CA GLU A 62 -6.52 11.31 -27.87
C GLU A 62 -7.47 10.16 -27.46
N SER A 63 -6.93 8.98 -27.13
CA SER A 63 -7.72 7.81 -26.71
C SER A 63 -8.37 7.96 -25.33
N GLY A 64 -8.31 9.10 -24.66
CA GLY A 64 -8.89 9.34 -23.33
C GLY A 64 -8.25 8.52 -22.19
N ILE A 65 -7.09 7.95 -22.41
CA ILE A 65 -6.37 7.16 -21.40
C ILE A 65 -5.83 8.08 -20.32
N SER A 66 -5.98 7.68 -19.05
CA SER A 66 -5.41 8.46 -17.95
C SER A 66 -3.89 8.65 -18.07
N ILE A 67 -3.38 9.81 -17.63
CA ILE A 67 -1.94 10.14 -17.63
C ILE A 67 -1.10 9.03 -16.99
N CYS A 68 -1.53 8.48 -15.85
CA CYS A 68 -0.86 7.38 -15.18
C CYS A 68 -0.74 6.15 -16.08
N ASN A 69 -1.82 5.78 -16.77
CA ASN A 69 -1.81 4.62 -17.67
C ASN A 69 -0.98 4.88 -18.93
N ARG A 70 -1.04 6.09 -19.49
CA ARG A 70 -0.17 6.53 -20.60
C ARG A 70 1.32 6.42 -20.20
N ASN A 71 1.69 7.01 -19.07
CA ASN A 71 3.07 6.96 -18.56
C ASN A 71 3.55 5.52 -18.36
N ARG A 72 2.68 4.64 -17.82
CA ARG A 72 2.98 3.22 -17.65
C ARG A 72 3.23 2.52 -18.98
N ILE A 73 2.42 2.81 -20.00
CA ILE A 73 2.60 2.24 -21.35
C ILE A 73 3.93 2.73 -21.94
N MET A 74 4.19 4.03 -21.89
CA MET A 74 5.41 4.61 -22.43
C MET A 74 6.67 4.15 -21.68
N THR A 75 6.57 3.85 -20.38
CA THR A 75 7.67 3.23 -19.61
C THR A 75 8.06 1.86 -20.19
N GLY A 76 7.08 1.03 -20.56
CA GLY A 76 7.36 -0.28 -21.18
C GLY A 76 7.99 -0.14 -22.57
N VAL A 77 7.50 0.78 -23.39
CA VAL A 77 8.08 1.09 -24.73
C VAL A 77 9.50 1.68 -24.57
N LYS A 78 9.70 2.58 -23.61
CA LYS A 78 11.03 3.14 -23.31
C LYS A 78 12.03 2.06 -22.89
N PHE A 79 11.58 1.08 -22.09
CA PHE A 79 12.43 -0.07 -21.75
C PHE A 79 12.85 -0.87 -22.97
N LEU A 80 11.93 -1.16 -23.90
CA LEU A 80 12.22 -1.86 -25.15
C LEU A 80 13.32 -1.14 -25.95
N PHE A 81 13.16 0.16 -26.19
CA PHE A 81 14.14 0.92 -26.99
C PHE A 81 15.46 1.08 -26.27
N ARG A 82 15.43 1.49 -24.99
CA ARG A 82 16.65 1.80 -24.24
C ARG A 82 17.49 0.57 -23.93
N VAL A 83 16.84 -0.55 -23.59
CA VAL A 83 17.51 -1.72 -23.03
C VAL A 83 17.65 -2.82 -24.06
N THR A 84 16.54 -3.22 -24.68
CA THR A 84 16.52 -4.40 -25.55
C THR A 84 17.03 -4.08 -26.95
N LEU A 85 16.57 -2.99 -27.53
CA LEU A 85 16.99 -2.59 -28.89
C LEU A 85 18.22 -1.67 -28.90
N ARG A 86 18.55 -1.06 -27.76
CA ARG A 86 19.63 -0.07 -27.61
C ARG A 86 19.52 1.14 -28.55
N ARG A 87 18.29 1.45 -28.96
CA ARG A 87 17.96 2.62 -29.77
C ARG A 87 17.68 3.81 -28.85
N LEU A 88 18.76 4.48 -28.42
CA LEU A 88 18.70 5.55 -27.43
C LEU A 88 17.97 6.79 -27.96
N GLU A 89 18.09 7.05 -29.25
CA GLU A 89 17.40 8.13 -29.96
C GLU A 89 15.87 7.99 -29.79
N LEU A 90 15.31 6.80 -29.99
CA LEU A 90 13.87 6.56 -29.80
C LEU A 90 13.45 6.59 -28.34
N ALA A 91 14.32 6.17 -27.44
CA ALA A 91 14.05 6.24 -26.01
C ALA A 91 14.04 7.70 -25.50
N ALA A 92 14.81 8.60 -26.15
CA ALA A 92 14.84 10.03 -25.82
C ALA A 92 13.53 10.74 -26.19
N GLU A 93 12.89 10.35 -27.31
CA GLU A 93 11.59 10.87 -27.73
C GLU A 93 10.45 10.61 -26.74
N ILE A 94 10.65 9.68 -25.78
CA ILE A 94 9.63 9.28 -24.84
C ILE A 94 9.69 10.15 -23.57
N TYR A 95 8.67 10.98 -23.39
CA TYR A 95 8.48 11.79 -22.20
C TYR A 95 7.30 11.30 -21.35
N HIS A 96 7.35 11.61 -20.06
CA HIS A 96 6.27 11.35 -19.12
C HIS A 96 5.58 12.64 -18.74
N LEU A 97 4.24 12.60 -18.68
CA LEU A 97 3.44 13.72 -18.22
C LEU A 97 3.42 13.75 -16.68
N ARG A 98 3.36 14.95 -16.12
CA ARG A 98 3.16 15.11 -14.67
C ARG A 98 1.80 14.58 -14.29
N GLU A 99 1.79 13.61 -13.35
CA GLU A 99 0.55 13.02 -12.87
C GLU A 99 -0.14 13.96 -11.87
N PRO A 100 -1.46 14.20 -12.02
CA PRO A 100 -2.19 14.99 -11.05
C PRO A 100 -2.24 14.24 -9.72
N GLN A 101 -1.88 14.93 -8.64
CA GLN A 101 -1.95 14.36 -7.30
C GLN A 101 -3.40 14.44 -6.79
N LYS A 102 -4.10 13.32 -6.86
CA LYS A 102 -5.44 13.20 -6.27
C LYS A 102 -5.34 12.95 -4.76
N ILE A 103 -6.18 13.63 -4.01
CA ILE A 103 -6.36 13.36 -2.59
C ILE A 103 -6.94 11.94 -2.44
N PRO A 104 -6.36 11.08 -1.59
CA PRO A 104 -6.88 9.74 -1.37
C PRO A 104 -8.31 9.79 -0.82
N GLN A 105 -9.19 8.93 -1.33
CA GLN A 105 -10.50 8.76 -0.74
C GLN A 105 -10.39 7.93 0.54
N VAL A 106 -11.05 8.39 1.59
CA VAL A 106 -11.05 7.80 2.92
C VAL A 106 -12.48 7.49 3.33
N MET A 107 -12.68 6.36 4.00
CA MET A 107 -13.93 6.03 4.69
C MET A 107 -13.88 6.59 6.11
N SER A 108 -15.00 7.06 6.63
CA SER A 108 -15.11 7.43 8.04
C SER A 108 -14.92 6.21 8.96
N PRO A 109 -14.66 6.39 10.25
CA PRO A 109 -14.65 5.29 11.22
C PRO A 109 -15.94 4.46 11.20
N ASP A 110 -17.11 5.12 11.08
CA ASP A 110 -18.41 4.44 11.03
C ASP A 110 -18.63 3.66 9.73
N GLU A 111 -18.26 4.23 8.58
CA GLU A 111 -18.29 3.51 7.30
C GLU A 111 -17.41 2.27 7.35
N THR A 112 -16.19 2.41 7.90
CA THR A 112 -15.27 1.29 8.05
C THR A 112 -15.83 0.21 8.98
N ARG A 113 -16.41 0.61 10.12
CA ARG A 113 -17.07 -0.31 11.06
C ARG A 113 -18.19 -1.09 10.39
N ARG A 114 -19.06 -0.43 9.62
CA ARG A 114 -20.14 -1.08 8.86
C ARG A 114 -19.61 -2.10 7.86
N VAL A 115 -18.59 -1.74 7.07
CA VAL A 115 -17.97 -2.66 6.10
C VAL A 115 -17.43 -3.92 6.77
N LEU A 116 -16.74 -3.77 7.91
CA LEU A 116 -16.20 -4.92 8.66
C LEU A 116 -17.32 -5.76 9.31
N ALA A 117 -18.40 -5.13 9.76
CA ALA A 117 -19.51 -5.82 10.41
C ALA A 117 -20.33 -6.68 9.45
N VAL A 118 -20.59 -6.20 8.23
CA VAL A 118 -21.37 -6.92 7.21
C VAL A 118 -20.54 -7.87 6.36
N ALA A 119 -19.25 -8.02 6.65
CA ALA A 119 -18.42 -8.98 5.92
C ALA A 119 -19.04 -10.40 6.00
N THR A 120 -19.36 -10.95 4.82
CA THR A 120 -20.20 -12.16 4.64
C THR A 120 -19.63 -13.45 5.22
N SER A 121 -18.34 -13.47 5.55
CA SER A 121 -17.68 -14.64 6.12
C SER A 121 -16.59 -14.23 7.11
N LEU A 122 -16.26 -15.11 8.06
CA LEU A 122 -15.13 -14.90 8.96
C LEU A 122 -13.82 -14.68 8.18
N LYS A 123 -13.61 -15.39 7.07
CA LYS A 123 -12.48 -15.18 6.16
C LYS A 123 -12.42 -13.73 5.64
N ALA A 124 -13.54 -13.21 5.18
CA ALA A 124 -13.63 -11.84 4.70
C ALA A 124 -13.35 -10.84 5.82
N ARG A 125 -14.03 -11.01 6.96
CA ARG A 125 -13.85 -10.15 8.14
C ARG A 125 -12.39 -10.05 8.55
N VAL A 126 -11.71 -11.18 8.76
CA VAL A 126 -10.30 -11.21 9.15
C VAL A 126 -9.40 -10.57 8.13
N ALA A 127 -9.58 -10.90 6.84
CA ALA A 127 -8.74 -10.34 5.77
C ALA A 127 -8.92 -8.82 5.62
N LEU A 128 -10.15 -8.31 5.75
CA LEU A 128 -10.44 -6.88 5.69
C LEU A 128 -9.96 -6.15 6.95
N SER A 129 -10.09 -6.79 8.13
CA SER A 129 -9.54 -6.26 9.40
C SER A 129 -8.02 -6.10 9.33
N LEU A 130 -7.30 -7.02 8.71
CA LEU A 130 -5.86 -6.87 8.47
C LEU A 130 -5.53 -5.71 7.53
N CYS A 131 -6.35 -5.48 6.49
CA CYS A 131 -6.17 -4.34 5.60
C CYS A 131 -6.35 -2.99 6.33
N TYR A 132 -7.32 -2.91 7.24
CA TYR A 132 -7.60 -1.71 8.01
C TYR A 132 -6.78 -1.64 9.31
N GLY A 133 -6.83 -2.66 10.17
CA GLY A 133 -6.22 -2.61 11.51
C GLY A 133 -4.68 -2.63 11.51
N CYS A 134 -4.07 -3.19 10.45
CA CYS A 134 -2.61 -3.26 10.30
C CYS A 134 -2.10 -2.49 9.06
N GLY A 135 -2.98 -1.84 8.31
CA GLY A 135 -2.63 -1.09 7.11
C GLY A 135 -1.99 -1.92 5.99
N LEU A 136 -2.30 -3.22 5.91
CA LEU A 136 -1.67 -4.12 4.94
C LEU A 136 -2.17 -3.91 3.50
N ARG A 137 -1.27 -4.12 2.53
CA ARG A 137 -1.66 -4.17 1.12
C ARG A 137 -2.34 -5.51 0.80
N ALA A 138 -3.27 -5.51 -0.16
CA ALA A 138 -3.94 -6.73 -0.62
C ALA A 138 -2.97 -7.89 -0.89
N GLY A 139 -1.86 -7.61 -1.58
CA GLY A 139 -0.85 -8.60 -1.88
C GLY A 139 -0.08 -9.11 -0.66
N GLU A 140 0.02 -8.33 0.40
CA GLU A 140 0.63 -8.73 1.67
C GLU A 140 -0.33 -9.64 2.44
N VAL A 141 -1.60 -9.23 2.59
CA VAL A 141 -2.63 -10.04 3.28
C VAL A 141 -2.74 -11.45 2.68
N VAL A 142 -2.86 -11.56 1.35
CA VAL A 142 -3.03 -12.88 0.72
C VAL A 142 -1.79 -13.77 0.84
N ARG A 143 -0.61 -13.19 1.05
CA ARG A 143 0.65 -13.94 1.22
C ARG A 143 1.06 -14.17 2.67
N LEU A 144 0.20 -13.82 3.64
CA LEU A 144 0.49 -14.12 5.03
C LEU A 144 0.52 -15.63 5.29
N LYS A 145 1.55 -16.06 6.00
CA LYS A 145 1.72 -17.41 6.55
C LYS A 145 1.66 -17.38 8.07
N VAL A 146 1.50 -18.53 8.68
CA VAL A 146 1.47 -18.65 10.15
C VAL A 146 2.71 -18.06 10.81
N LYS A 147 3.89 -18.34 10.27
CA LYS A 147 5.18 -17.83 10.77
C LYS A 147 5.29 -16.31 10.85
N HIS A 148 4.45 -15.59 10.11
CA HIS A 148 4.47 -14.13 10.11
C HIS A 148 3.76 -13.51 11.32
N ILE A 149 2.98 -14.30 12.05
CA ILE A 149 2.21 -13.84 13.22
C ILE A 149 3.03 -14.11 14.48
N ASP A 150 3.50 -13.05 15.10
CA ASP A 150 4.20 -13.10 16.37
C ASP A 150 3.26 -12.58 17.47
N SER A 151 2.57 -13.53 18.13
CA SER A 151 1.62 -13.20 19.18
C SER A 151 2.29 -12.81 20.51
N ALA A 152 3.57 -13.15 20.69
CA ALA A 152 4.30 -12.77 21.90
C ALA A 152 4.72 -11.30 21.85
N GLN A 153 5.14 -10.82 20.67
CA GLN A 153 5.52 -9.42 20.46
C GLN A 153 4.36 -8.54 19.95
N ASN A 154 3.17 -9.12 19.71
CA ASN A 154 2.03 -8.43 19.12
C ASN A 154 2.35 -7.73 17.78
N ILE A 155 3.07 -8.41 16.92
CA ILE A 155 3.43 -7.91 15.58
C ILE A 155 3.13 -8.93 14.48
N ILE A 156 3.01 -8.39 13.26
CA ILE A 156 3.01 -9.18 12.02
C ILE A 156 4.26 -8.80 11.24
N ARG A 157 5.07 -9.79 10.89
CA ARG A 157 6.26 -9.62 10.04
C ARG A 157 5.85 -9.67 8.57
N ILE A 158 6.16 -8.64 7.82
CA ILE A 158 5.88 -8.55 6.39
C ILE A 158 7.19 -8.71 5.65
N GLU A 159 7.37 -9.89 5.05
CA GLU A 159 8.55 -10.22 4.25
C GLU A 159 8.37 -9.77 2.80
N GLN A 160 9.48 -9.34 2.17
CA GLN A 160 9.58 -9.01 0.74
C GLN A 160 8.45 -8.11 0.22
N SER A 161 8.11 -7.07 0.95
CA SER A 161 7.18 -6.03 0.52
C SER A 161 7.66 -5.32 -0.75
N LYS A 162 6.92 -4.32 -1.22
CA LYS A 162 7.33 -3.51 -2.37
C LYS A 162 8.76 -2.97 -2.15
N GLY A 163 9.66 -3.26 -3.07
CA GLY A 163 11.09 -2.93 -2.94
C GLY A 163 11.92 -3.94 -2.17
N ARG A 164 11.40 -5.15 -1.86
CA ARG A 164 12.06 -6.23 -1.12
C ARG A 164 12.49 -5.84 0.30
N LYS A 165 11.78 -4.90 0.93
CA LYS A 165 12.02 -4.48 2.31
C LYS A 165 11.08 -5.20 3.24
N ASP A 166 11.62 -5.71 4.32
CA ASP A 166 10.86 -6.29 5.42
C ASP A 166 10.43 -5.19 6.39
N ARG A 167 9.31 -5.39 7.06
CA ARG A 167 8.84 -4.51 8.13
C ARG A 167 7.93 -5.25 9.09
N ASN A 168 7.86 -4.72 10.29
CA ASN A 168 6.88 -5.15 11.27
C ASN A 168 5.69 -4.19 11.28
N VAL A 169 4.49 -4.73 11.51
CA VAL A 169 3.28 -3.93 11.73
C VAL A 169 2.59 -4.41 13.01
N MET A 170 1.82 -3.52 13.63
CA MET A 170 1.10 -3.83 14.87
C MET A 170 0.07 -4.94 14.65
N LEU A 171 -0.11 -5.77 15.67
CA LEU A 171 -1.16 -6.77 15.77
C LEU A 171 -1.98 -6.50 17.04
N SER A 172 -3.17 -5.94 16.89
CA SER A 172 -4.05 -5.71 18.05
C SER A 172 -4.59 -7.03 18.61
N PRO A 173 -4.88 -7.09 19.93
CA PRO A 173 -5.50 -8.27 20.55
C PRO A 173 -6.77 -8.72 19.81
N GLU A 174 -7.63 -7.77 19.43
CA GLU A 174 -8.86 -8.05 18.67
C GLU A 174 -8.56 -8.73 17.32
N THR A 175 -7.56 -8.23 16.59
CA THR A 175 -7.15 -8.84 15.31
C THR A 175 -6.55 -10.22 15.52
N LEU A 176 -5.79 -10.43 16.60
CA LEU A 176 -5.23 -11.73 16.95
C LEU A 176 -6.34 -12.74 17.28
N ASP A 177 -7.37 -12.34 18.01
CA ASP A 177 -8.50 -13.21 18.33
C ASP A 177 -9.31 -13.59 17.09
N LEU A 178 -9.53 -12.65 16.17
CA LEU A 178 -10.13 -12.94 14.88
C LEU A 178 -9.29 -13.94 14.06
N LEU A 179 -7.97 -13.79 14.06
CA LEU A 179 -7.05 -14.72 13.40
C LEU A 179 -7.12 -16.12 14.03
N ARG A 180 -7.19 -16.22 15.36
CA ARG A 180 -7.35 -17.50 16.08
C ARG A 180 -8.67 -18.19 15.75
N GLN A 181 -9.77 -17.43 15.74
CA GLN A 181 -11.09 -17.95 15.34
C GLN A 181 -11.05 -18.46 13.91
N TRP A 182 -10.49 -17.68 12.99
CA TRP A 182 -10.34 -18.09 11.60
C TRP A 182 -9.48 -19.34 11.45
N TRP A 183 -8.36 -19.42 12.18
CA TRP A 183 -7.47 -20.58 12.13
C TRP A 183 -8.19 -21.88 12.52
N LYS A 184 -9.09 -21.85 13.51
CA LYS A 184 -9.86 -23.00 13.96
C LYS A 184 -10.84 -23.53 12.89
N VAL A 185 -11.44 -22.63 12.12
CA VAL A 185 -12.52 -23.00 11.17
C VAL A 185 -12.05 -23.02 9.71
N ARG A 186 -10.83 -22.54 9.44
CA ARG A 186 -10.34 -22.52 8.07
C ARG A 186 -10.22 -23.94 7.51
N ARG A 187 -10.83 -24.17 6.36
CA ARG A 187 -10.58 -25.36 5.57
C ARG A 187 -9.40 -25.04 4.64
N GLY A 188 -8.26 -25.70 4.83
CA GLY A 188 -7.06 -25.51 4.04
C GLY A 188 -6.82 -26.71 3.17
N PHE A 189 -6.56 -26.47 1.89
CA PHE A 189 -5.92 -27.46 1.02
C PHE A 189 -4.40 -27.42 1.26
N ASP A 190 -4.02 -27.46 2.55
CA ASP A 190 -2.60 -27.60 2.87
C ASP A 190 -2.22 -29.05 2.62
N ALA A 191 -1.17 -29.30 1.85
CA ALA A 191 -0.61 -30.61 1.76
C ALA A 191 -0.24 -31.08 3.17
N HIS A 192 -0.56 -32.32 3.53
CA HIS A 192 -0.26 -32.88 4.86
C HIS A 192 1.22 -32.77 5.22
N THR A 193 2.09 -32.67 4.22
CA THR A 193 3.54 -32.48 4.32
C THR A 193 3.97 -31.03 4.59
N THR A 194 3.08 -30.02 4.45
CA THR A 194 3.47 -28.62 4.67
C THR A 194 3.55 -28.31 6.18
N PRO A 195 4.72 -27.90 6.69
CA PRO A 195 4.86 -27.49 8.09
C PRO A 195 3.85 -26.39 8.44
N VAL A 196 3.30 -26.41 9.66
CA VAL A 196 2.27 -25.46 10.10
C VAL A 196 2.71 -24.01 9.88
N GLN A 197 3.95 -23.69 10.17
CA GLN A 197 4.53 -22.36 10.02
C GLN A 197 4.52 -21.84 8.58
N GLU A 198 4.62 -22.73 7.59
CA GLU A 198 4.66 -22.38 6.16
C GLU A 198 3.27 -22.37 5.52
N ARG A 199 2.23 -22.71 6.26
CA ARG A 199 0.85 -22.72 5.75
C ARG A 199 0.32 -21.30 5.56
N TRP A 200 -0.43 -21.11 4.46
CA TRP A 200 -1.08 -19.84 4.18
C TRP A 200 -2.20 -19.54 5.19
N LEU A 201 -2.26 -18.34 5.70
CA LEU A 201 -3.42 -17.92 6.54
C LEU A 201 -4.71 -17.90 5.71
N PHE A 202 -4.60 -17.53 4.45
CA PHE A 202 -5.74 -17.47 3.52
C PHE A 202 -5.48 -18.39 2.33
N PRO A 203 -5.77 -19.71 2.47
CA PRO A 203 -5.61 -20.64 1.37
C PRO A 203 -6.58 -20.31 0.23
N GLY A 204 -6.09 -20.51 -1.00
CA GLY A 204 -6.85 -20.37 -2.24
C GLY A 204 -7.69 -21.62 -2.56
N ARG A 205 -8.26 -21.62 -3.77
CA ARG A 205 -9.00 -22.79 -4.29
C ARG A 205 -8.08 -23.91 -4.76
N LYS A 206 -6.88 -23.57 -5.22
CA LYS A 206 -5.88 -24.54 -5.65
C LYS A 206 -5.03 -24.98 -4.45
N PRO A 207 -4.75 -26.27 -4.28
CA PRO A 207 -3.88 -26.75 -3.20
C PRO A 207 -2.52 -26.04 -3.21
N GLY A 208 -1.99 -25.74 -2.04
CA GLY A 208 -0.69 -25.08 -1.88
C GLY A 208 -0.61 -23.62 -2.34
N GLN A 209 -1.68 -23.05 -2.88
CA GLN A 209 -1.70 -21.67 -3.34
C GLN A 209 -2.48 -20.76 -2.38
N PRO A 210 -2.05 -19.51 -2.18
CA PRO A 210 -2.82 -18.54 -1.40
C PRO A 210 -4.06 -18.06 -2.17
N MET A 211 -4.99 -17.45 -1.46
CA MET A 211 -6.07 -16.66 -2.03
C MET A 211 -5.50 -15.56 -2.96
N THR A 212 -6.17 -15.32 -4.07
CA THR A 212 -5.75 -14.27 -5.01
C THR A 212 -6.20 -12.88 -4.53
N THR A 213 -5.45 -11.85 -4.90
CA THR A 213 -5.86 -10.46 -4.63
C THR A 213 -7.21 -10.11 -5.29
N ARG A 214 -7.55 -10.74 -6.41
CA ARG A 214 -8.86 -10.59 -7.08
C ARG A 214 -10.01 -11.13 -6.20
N GLN A 215 -9.80 -12.27 -5.55
CA GLN A 215 -10.78 -12.80 -4.60
C GLN A 215 -10.95 -11.89 -3.39
N LEU A 216 -9.85 -11.37 -2.83
CA LEU A 216 -9.92 -10.41 -1.71
C LEU A 216 -10.64 -9.12 -2.11
N ASN A 217 -10.37 -8.57 -3.30
CA ASN A 217 -11.09 -7.40 -3.81
C ASN A 217 -12.59 -7.67 -3.94
N ARG A 218 -13.00 -8.86 -4.42
CA ARG A 218 -14.41 -9.22 -4.50
C ARG A 218 -15.06 -9.23 -3.13
N LEU A 219 -14.43 -9.86 -2.11
CA LEU A 219 -14.95 -9.87 -0.74
C LEU A 219 -15.10 -8.44 -0.17
N PHE A 220 -14.19 -7.53 -0.53
CA PHE A 220 -14.30 -6.13 -0.14
C PHE A 220 -15.50 -5.45 -0.79
N HIS A 221 -15.70 -5.61 -2.10
CA HIS A 221 -16.84 -4.98 -2.79
C HIS A 221 -18.16 -5.53 -2.29
N GLU A 222 -18.30 -6.85 -2.08
CA GLU A 222 -19.46 -7.47 -1.46
C GLU A 222 -19.78 -6.85 -0.08
N ALA A 223 -18.73 -6.62 0.74
CA ALA A 223 -18.92 -5.99 2.05
C ALA A 223 -19.23 -4.49 1.95
N ALA A 224 -18.61 -3.76 1.03
CA ALA A 224 -18.88 -2.33 0.82
C ALA A 224 -20.30 -2.08 0.30
N ASP A 225 -20.75 -2.90 -0.64
CA ASP A 225 -22.12 -2.84 -1.19
C ASP A 225 -23.14 -3.18 -0.10
N GLY A 226 -22.93 -4.25 0.67
CA GLY A 226 -23.77 -4.63 1.80
C GLY A 226 -23.81 -3.59 2.92
N ALA A 227 -22.74 -2.81 3.10
CA ALA A 227 -22.69 -1.70 4.05
C ALA A 227 -23.33 -0.40 3.53
N GLY A 228 -23.81 -0.38 2.30
CA GLY A 228 -24.39 0.80 1.67
C GLY A 228 -23.39 1.93 1.43
N ILE A 229 -22.14 1.60 1.10
CA ILE A 229 -21.11 2.61 0.83
C ILE A 229 -21.30 3.15 -0.59
N ARG A 230 -21.77 4.40 -0.71
CA ARG A 230 -22.00 5.06 -2.01
C ARG A 230 -20.76 5.67 -2.65
N LYS A 231 -19.66 5.84 -1.87
CA LYS A 231 -18.38 6.37 -2.37
C LYS A 231 -17.70 5.36 -3.28
N LYS A 232 -16.94 5.86 -4.27
CA LYS A 232 -16.03 5.00 -5.06
C LYS A 232 -14.87 4.55 -4.20
N VAL A 233 -15.02 3.43 -3.53
CA VAL A 233 -13.99 2.84 -2.65
C VAL A 233 -13.37 1.60 -3.30
N CYS A 234 -12.17 1.28 -2.89
CA CYS A 234 -11.47 0.06 -3.24
C CYS A 234 -10.79 -0.52 -2.00
N LEU A 235 -10.30 -1.74 -2.08
CA LEU A 235 -9.62 -2.36 -0.96
C LEU A 235 -8.46 -1.51 -0.40
N HIS A 236 -7.79 -0.74 -1.26
CA HIS A 236 -6.71 0.16 -0.83
C HIS A 236 -7.22 1.35 0.00
N THR A 237 -8.52 1.69 -0.11
CA THR A 237 -9.18 2.71 0.71
C THR A 237 -9.15 2.34 2.21
N LEU A 238 -9.24 1.04 2.58
CA LEU A 238 -9.08 0.60 3.97
C LEU A 238 -7.71 1.00 4.54
N ARG A 239 -6.66 0.81 3.77
CA ARG A 239 -5.31 1.21 4.16
C ARG A 239 -5.14 2.74 4.20
N HIS A 240 -5.79 3.47 3.31
CA HIS A 240 -5.81 4.94 3.36
C HIS A 240 -6.53 5.43 4.62
N SER A 241 -7.70 4.83 4.93
CA SER A 241 -8.46 5.13 6.15
C SER A 241 -7.65 4.83 7.42
N PHE A 242 -6.95 3.68 7.47
CA PHE A 242 -6.04 3.36 8.56
C PHE A 242 -5.02 4.47 8.80
N ALA A 243 -4.32 4.90 7.74
CA ALA A 243 -3.28 5.90 7.85
C ALA A 243 -3.83 7.27 8.29
N THR A 244 -4.99 7.67 7.74
CA THR A 244 -5.63 8.94 8.09
C THR A 244 -6.14 8.91 9.52
N HIS A 245 -6.82 7.84 9.94
CA HIS A 245 -7.34 7.73 11.31
C HIS A 245 -6.23 7.63 12.36
N LEU A 246 -5.08 7.02 12.04
CA LEU A 246 -3.92 7.07 12.94
C LEU A 246 -3.38 8.49 13.08
N LEU A 247 -3.28 9.20 11.97
CA LEU A 247 -2.80 10.58 11.96
C LEU A 247 -3.75 11.50 12.75
N GLU A 248 -5.06 11.37 12.58
CA GLU A 248 -6.10 12.09 13.31
C GLU A 248 -6.06 11.81 14.83
N ARG A 249 -5.58 10.64 15.21
CA ARG A 249 -5.33 10.27 16.62
C ARG A 249 -3.97 10.73 17.14
N GLY A 250 -3.23 11.53 16.39
CA GLY A 250 -1.96 12.10 16.81
C GLY A 250 -0.73 11.21 16.63
N ALA A 251 -0.85 10.09 15.87
CA ALA A 251 0.31 9.26 15.58
C ALA A 251 1.32 10.00 14.70
N ASP A 252 2.60 9.90 15.03
CA ASP A 252 3.67 10.50 14.25
C ASP A 252 3.70 9.98 12.82
N ILE A 253 3.84 10.88 11.85
CA ILE A 253 3.83 10.57 10.43
C ILE A 253 4.98 9.61 10.02
N ARG A 254 6.11 9.66 10.73
CA ARG A 254 7.25 8.76 10.48
C ARG A 254 6.96 7.35 10.95
N ILE A 255 6.23 7.20 12.07
CA ILE A 255 5.74 5.90 12.53
C ILE A 255 4.76 5.33 11.52
N ILE A 256 3.81 6.15 11.04
CA ILE A 256 2.86 5.74 9.98
C ILE A 256 3.63 5.34 8.71
N GLN A 257 4.66 6.10 8.31
CA GLN A 257 5.52 5.79 7.17
C GLN A 257 6.18 4.41 7.32
N ALA A 258 6.75 4.13 8.49
CA ALA A 258 7.41 2.86 8.80
C ALA A 258 6.43 1.68 8.74
N ILE A 259 5.27 1.79 9.41
CA ILE A 259 4.21 0.76 9.40
C ILE A 259 3.74 0.48 7.97
N LEU A 260 3.52 1.53 7.19
CA LEU A 260 3.07 1.39 5.80
C LEU A 260 4.18 0.91 4.85
N GLY A 261 5.44 1.05 5.20
CA GLY A 261 6.57 0.75 4.33
C GLY A 261 6.55 1.64 3.08
N HIS A 262 6.52 2.96 3.28
CA HIS A 262 6.66 3.95 2.22
C HIS A 262 8.13 4.42 2.14
N ASP A 263 8.74 4.28 0.97
CA ASP A 263 10.12 4.71 0.75
C ASP A 263 10.29 6.23 0.82
N LYS A 264 9.23 6.97 0.47
CA LYS A 264 9.23 8.44 0.46
C LYS A 264 8.20 9.00 1.43
N LEU A 265 8.60 9.99 2.21
CA LEU A 265 7.72 10.66 3.16
C LEU A 265 6.53 11.33 2.45
N GLU A 266 6.73 11.86 1.23
CA GLU A 266 5.66 12.50 0.44
C GLU A 266 4.49 11.54 0.17
N THR A 267 4.75 10.24 0.14
CA THR A 267 3.68 9.23 -0.02
C THR A 267 2.80 9.17 1.23
N THR A 268 3.37 9.36 2.41
CA THR A 268 2.64 9.39 3.69
C THR A 268 2.03 10.75 3.93
N ALA A 269 2.72 11.84 3.56
CA ALA A 269 2.24 13.21 3.69
C ALA A 269 0.92 13.50 2.95
N ARG A 270 0.51 12.62 2.02
CA ARG A 270 -0.83 12.73 1.39
C ARG A 270 -1.97 12.61 2.39
N TYR A 271 -1.75 11.91 3.49
CA TYR A 271 -2.78 11.71 4.52
C TYR A 271 -3.02 12.97 5.35
N THR A 272 -2.03 13.86 5.49
CA THR A 272 -2.22 15.16 6.16
C THR A 272 -3.24 16.05 5.44
N ARG A 273 -3.39 15.87 4.11
CA ARG A 273 -4.37 16.62 3.30
C ARG A 273 -5.80 16.15 3.49
N VAL A 274 -5.99 14.99 4.11
CA VAL A 274 -7.32 14.35 4.32
C VAL A 274 -7.72 14.36 5.78
N ALA A 275 -6.74 14.49 6.70
CA ALA A 275 -6.95 14.52 8.14
C ALA A 275 -7.55 15.88 8.56
N THR A 276 -8.83 16.09 8.27
CA THR A 276 -9.55 17.33 8.49
C THR A 276 -9.72 17.65 9.98
N ASP A 277 -9.87 16.63 10.82
CA ASP A 277 -10.00 16.79 12.27
C ASP A 277 -8.73 17.36 12.90
N MET A 278 -7.56 17.03 12.39
CA MET A 278 -6.31 17.65 12.83
C MET A 278 -6.31 19.16 12.55
N ILE A 279 -6.77 19.56 11.35
CA ILE A 279 -6.81 20.97 10.96
C ILE A 279 -7.83 21.72 11.82
N ALA A 280 -9.01 21.13 12.04
CA ALA A 280 -10.07 21.71 12.86
C ALA A 280 -9.67 21.89 14.33
N ASN A 281 -8.80 21.01 14.85
CA ASN A 281 -8.33 21.04 16.24
C ASN A 281 -7.08 21.94 16.48
N ILE A 282 -6.49 22.49 15.41
CA ILE A 282 -5.36 23.41 15.54
C ILE A 282 -5.91 24.76 16.00
N LYS A 283 -5.52 25.22 17.20
CA LYS A 283 -5.79 26.58 17.65
C LYS A 283 -5.04 27.58 16.79
N SER A 284 -5.74 28.57 16.28
CA SER A 284 -5.11 29.65 15.54
C SER A 284 -4.08 30.37 16.43
N PRO A 285 -2.92 30.79 15.93
CA PRO A 285 -2.03 31.69 16.65
C PRO A 285 -2.75 32.95 17.11
N LEU A 286 -3.78 33.40 16.39
CA LEU A 286 -4.61 34.54 16.77
C LEU A 286 -5.41 34.28 18.06
N ASP A 287 -5.95 33.06 18.22
CA ASP A 287 -6.66 32.66 19.42
C ASP A 287 -5.73 32.60 20.66
N LEU A 288 -4.47 32.24 20.43
CA LEU A 288 -3.45 32.21 21.47
C LEU A 288 -3.03 33.61 21.95
N LEU A 289 -3.21 34.63 21.12
CA LEU A 289 -2.98 36.03 21.50
C LEU A 289 -4.05 36.57 22.43
N SER A 290 -5.27 36.06 22.37
CA SER A 290 -6.41 36.43 23.21
C SER A 290 -6.46 35.67 24.54
N GLU A 291 -5.70 34.58 24.70
CA GLU A 291 -5.60 33.90 25.99
C GLU A 291 -4.80 34.75 27.00
N PRO A 292 -5.35 35.08 28.20
CA PRO A 292 -4.59 35.83 29.21
C PRO A 292 -3.33 35.03 29.58
N ARG A 293 -2.18 35.69 29.53
CA ARG A 293 -0.89 35.10 29.93
C ARG A 293 -1.05 34.38 31.27
N ARG A 294 -0.92 33.07 31.30
CA ARG A 294 -0.86 32.31 32.56
C ARG A 294 0.24 32.90 33.40
N LYS A 295 -0.14 33.48 34.57
CA LYS A 295 0.83 33.96 35.56
C LYS A 295 1.81 32.84 35.86
N PRO A 296 3.12 33.13 35.91
CA PRO A 296 4.10 32.09 36.25
C PRO A 296 3.75 31.50 37.60
N ARG A 297 3.68 30.17 37.69
CA ARG A 297 3.45 29.44 38.94
C ARG A 297 4.51 29.91 39.93
N LYS A 298 4.06 30.57 41.02
CA LYS A 298 4.94 30.88 42.15
C LYS A 298 5.62 29.59 42.59
N LYS A 299 6.96 29.60 42.60
CA LYS A 299 7.73 28.50 43.21
C LYS A 299 7.23 28.37 44.66
N PRO A 300 7.01 27.14 45.16
CA PRO A 300 6.67 26.92 46.56
C PRO A 300 7.77 27.58 47.40
N GLY A 301 7.33 28.48 48.28
CA GLY A 301 8.22 29.21 49.20
C GLY A 301 8.94 28.19 50.09
N LYS A 302 10.24 28.36 50.27
CA LYS A 302 10.99 27.66 51.31
C LYS A 302 10.31 27.95 52.64
N SER A 303 9.98 26.89 53.36
CA SER A 303 9.51 26.97 54.76
C SER A 303 10.60 27.67 55.59
N PRO A 304 10.24 28.67 56.43
CA PRO A 304 11.20 29.22 57.37
C PRO A 304 11.24 28.32 58.62
N GLY A 305 12.42 27.98 59.05
CA GLY A 305 12.66 27.54 60.41
C GLY A 305 13.13 26.11 60.58
N GLU A 306 14.44 26.01 60.72
CA GLU A 306 15.11 25.18 61.75
C GLU A 306 16.56 25.63 61.80
N ASP A 307 16.74 26.79 62.45
CA ASP A 307 18.02 27.16 63.03
C ASP A 307 18.12 26.60 64.43
N ASN A 308 19.29 26.16 64.80
CA ASN A 308 19.80 25.92 66.15
C ASN A 308 19.60 24.52 66.73
N LYS A 309 20.63 23.72 66.63
CA LYS A 309 21.11 22.91 67.76
C LYS A 309 22.64 22.91 67.76
N ASP A 310 23.22 23.49 68.82
CA ASP A 310 24.63 23.45 69.16
C ASP A 310 25.16 22.05 69.34
N PRO A 311 26.49 21.81 69.10
CA PRO A 311 27.09 20.53 69.38
C PRO A 311 27.39 20.37 70.86
N PRO A 312 27.33 19.16 71.47
CA PRO A 312 27.70 18.93 72.85
C PRO A 312 29.26 18.99 73.04
N PRO A 313 29.70 19.42 74.26
CA PRO A 313 31.14 19.53 74.56
C PRO A 313 31.76 18.21 74.96
N ALA A 314 33.11 18.10 74.67
CA ALA A 314 34.16 17.18 75.11
C ALA A 314 33.95 15.66 74.95
#